data_34766f8bd3dc8cc21eb9193c5e521a7b
#
_entry.id   34766f8bd3dc8cc21eb9193c5e521a7b
#
_cell.length_a   1.000
_cell.length_b   1.000
_cell.length_c   1.000
_cell.angle_alpha   90.00
_cell.angle_beta   90.00
_cell.angle_gamma   90.00
#
_symmetry.space_group_name_H-M   'P 1'
#
loop_
_entity.id
_entity.type
_entity.pdbx_description
1 polymer ?
#
loop_
_entity_poly.entity_id
_entity_poly.type
_entity_poly.pdbx_seq_one_letter_code
_entity_poly.pdbx_strand_id
1 'polypeptide(L)'
;MDFFISQFISGLSITSILLMIALGLAIIYGTTGVINMAHGEFVMIGAYTSWFLQTKLGMGLIASIIPIFLITAAMGFLIERLIIRHLYNRLLDTILATWGIGVILQQLIRLSVGSELKYLEIPSYMAESMSLFGQQVSIYRVFIFLFAIAIFILAWLIIFKTKFGMKLRAVTQNKDMASCFGVNSGAVYSATFAFGTGIAALAGAFVAPLKSISPDMGTNYIIDAFMVVVLGGVESLIGTAASSFIIGETSSFIASFSNDTLAKALVLVITILILRIKPQGLFTRKIRS
;
A
#
# COMPACT_ATOMS: atom_id res chain seq x y z
N MET A 1 8.09 20.79 -23.91
CA MET A 1 8.95 19.82 -23.24
C MET A 1 8.73 19.87 -21.73
N ASP A 2 8.71 21.05 -21.13
CA ASP A 2 8.60 21.29 -19.68
C ASP A 2 7.31 20.74 -19.05
N PHE A 3 6.17 20.82 -19.77
CA PHE A 3 4.91 20.25 -19.32
C PHE A 3 5.01 18.71 -19.13
N PHE A 4 5.57 18.00 -20.09
CA PHE A 4 5.70 16.55 -20.01
C PHE A 4 6.64 16.10 -18.88
N ILE A 5 7.74 16.84 -18.66
CA ILE A 5 8.70 16.56 -17.58
C ILE A 5 8.02 16.79 -16.23
N SER A 6 7.33 17.90 -16.04
CA SER A 6 6.60 18.21 -14.81
C SER A 6 5.54 17.15 -14.52
N GLN A 7 4.81 16.70 -15.56
CA GLN A 7 3.77 15.69 -15.40
C GLN A 7 4.33 14.32 -15.05
N PHE A 8 5.44 13.93 -15.67
CA PHE A 8 6.16 12.70 -15.35
C PHE A 8 6.65 12.70 -13.89
N ILE A 9 7.25 13.80 -13.42
CA ILE A 9 7.68 13.91 -12.02
C ILE A 9 6.49 13.83 -11.04
N SER A 10 5.35 14.41 -11.41
CA SER A 10 4.12 14.30 -10.62
C SER A 10 3.60 12.85 -10.59
N GLY A 11 3.64 12.16 -11.72
CA GLY A 11 3.29 10.75 -11.86
C GLY A 11 4.18 9.84 -11.01
N LEU A 12 5.49 10.10 -10.96
CA LEU A 12 6.42 9.36 -10.10
C LEU A 12 6.06 9.47 -8.61
N SER A 13 5.55 10.62 -8.18
CA SER A 13 5.10 10.78 -6.79
C SER A 13 3.86 9.93 -6.48
N ILE A 14 2.89 9.90 -7.40
CA ILE A 14 1.70 9.04 -7.29
C ILE A 14 2.12 7.56 -7.33
N THR A 15 2.97 7.19 -8.28
CA THR A 15 3.55 5.85 -8.42
C THR A 15 4.18 5.37 -7.12
N SER A 16 4.97 6.21 -6.45
CA SER A 16 5.68 5.85 -5.22
C SER A 16 4.72 5.48 -4.09
N ILE A 17 3.66 6.27 -3.93
CA ILE A 17 2.63 6.03 -2.93
C ILE A 17 1.85 4.75 -3.26
N LEU A 18 1.40 4.61 -4.52
CA LEU A 18 0.68 3.44 -4.98
C LEU A 18 1.52 2.17 -4.86
N LEU A 19 2.82 2.25 -5.18
CA LEU A 19 3.75 1.13 -5.03
C LEU A 19 3.79 0.62 -3.59
N MET A 20 3.96 1.51 -2.60
CA MET A 20 4.01 1.10 -1.19
C MET A 20 2.70 0.48 -0.73
N ILE A 21 1.55 1.10 -1.05
CA ILE A 21 0.23 0.58 -0.65
C ILE A 21 -0.02 -0.78 -1.31
N ALA A 22 0.16 -0.85 -2.62
CA ALA A 22 -0.08 -2.06 -3.40
C ALA A 22 0.91 -3.18 -3.07
N LEU A 23 2.16 -2.85 -2.71
CA LEU A 23 3.15 -3.84 -2.28
C LEU A 23 2.69 -4.56 -1.01
N GLY A 24 2.21 -3.81 -0.01
CA GLY A 24 1.64 -4.38 1.21
C GLY A 24 0.46 -5.32 0.92
N LEU A 25 -0.46 -4.87 0.05
CA LEU A 25 -1.61 -5.65 -0.37
C LEU A 25 -1.19 -6.90 -1.17
N ALA A 26 -0.27 -6.77 -2.12
CA ALA A 26 0.22 -7.89 -2.94
C ALA A 26 0.89 -8.98 -2.10
N ILE A 27 1.65 -8.61 -1.07
CA ILE A 27 2.28 -9.54 -0.14
C ILE A 27 1.22 -10.30 0.66
N ILE A 28 0.22 -9.60 1.21
CA ILE A 28 -0.88 -10.23 1.97
C ILE A 28 -1.69 -11.14 1.05
N TYR A 29 -2.22 -10.60 -0.04
CA TYR A 29 -3.12 -11.32 -0.94
C TYR A 29 -2.40 -12.48 -1.64
N GLY A 30 -1.19 -12.26 -2.13
CA GLY A 30 -0.39 -13.31 -2.79
C GLY A 30 -0.03 -14.48 -1.86
N THR A 31 -0.03 -14.27 -0.53
CA THR A 31 0.28 -15.32 0.44
C THR A 31 -0.96 -16.03 0.97
N THR A 32 -2.00 -15.26 1.29
CA THR A 32 -3.17 -15.77 1.99
C THR A 32 -4.36 -16.06 1.08
N GLY A 33 -4.37 -15.51 -0.14
CA GLY A 33 -5.52 -15.53 -1.04
C GLY A 33 -6.72 -14.70 -0.54
N VAL A 34 -6.52 -13.91 0.51
CA VAL A 34 -7.57 -13.14 1.17
C VAL A 34 -7.64 -11.72 0.62
N ILE A 35 -8.84 -11.34 0.16
CA ILE A 35 -9.14 -9.95 -0.19
C ILE A 35 -9.41 -9.17 1.09
N ASN A 36 -8.46 -8.32 1.47
CA ASN A 36 -8.57 -7.49 2.68
C ASN A 36 -9.11 -6.11 2.35
N MET A 37 -10.40 -5.89 2.52
CA MET A 37 -11.03 -4.58 2.28
C MET A 37 -10.60 -3.51 3.30
N ALA A 38 -10.14 -3.91 4.49
CA ALA A 38 -9.61 -2.98 5.49
C ALA A 38 -8.18 -2.49 5.18
N HIS A 39 -7.54 -2.95 4.08
CA HIS A 39 -6.14 -2.59 3.81
C HIS A 39 -5.92 -1.08 3.65
N GLY A 40 -6.87 -0.38 3.04
CA GLY A 40 -6.83 1.09 2.92
C GLY A 40 -6.88 1.79 4.28
N GLU A 41 -7.56 1.21 5.27
CA GLU A 41 -7.65 1.81 6.60
C GLU A 41 -6.33 1.77 7.36
N PHE A 42 -5.43 0.87 7.02
CA PHE A 42 -4.06 0.90 7.55
C PHE A 42 -3.26 2.08 6.99
N VAL A 43 -3.57 2.53 5.78
CA VAL A 43 -3.03 3.79 5.22
C VAL A 43 -3.54 4.97 6.05
N MET A 44 -4.84 5.02 6.32
CA MET A 44 -5.45 6.04 7.19
C MET A 44 -4.80 6.03 8.59
N ILE A 45 -4.69 4.86 9.23
CA ILE A 45 -4.06 4.74 10.55
C ILE A 45 -2.61 5.24 10.52
N GLY A 46 -1.86 4.92 9.48
CA GLY A 46 -0.49 5.42 9.28
C GLY A 46 -0.43 6.95 9.22
N ALA A 47 -1.35 7.57 8.48
CA ALA A 47 -1.47 9.02 8.37
C ALA A 47 -1.82 9.67 9.72
N TYR A 48 -2.82 9.14 10.44
CA TYR A 48 -3.20 9.64 11.77
C TYR A 48 -2.13 9.41 12.82
N THR A 49 -1.44 8.27 12.80
CA THR A 49 -0.31 7.99 13.70
C THR A 49 0.84 8.96 13.42
N SER A 50 1.15 9.24 12.14
CA SER A 50 2.15 10.22 11.75
C SER A 50 1.78 11.62 12.26
N TRP A 51 0.54 12.03 12.06
CA TRP A 51 0.03 13.30 12.57
C TRP A 51 0.17 13.38 14.10
N PHE A 52 -0.24 12.35 14.83
CA PHE A 52 -0.16 12.32 16.28
C PHE A 52 1.28 12.41 16.78
N LEU A 53 2.19 11.61 16.24
CA LEU A 53 3.60 11.59 16.64
C LEU A 53 4.28 12.93 16.36
N GLN A 54 3.99 13.57 15.24
CA GLN A 54 4.63 14.83 14.88
C GLN A 54 4.02 16.03 15.61
N THR A 55 2.68 16.11 15.74
CA THR A 55 2.03 17.28 16.32
C THR A 55 1.92 17.22 17.85
N LYS A 56 1.79 16.03 18.45
CA LYS A 56 1.59 15.88 19.89
C LYS A 56 2.88 15.50 20.63
N LEU A 57 3.76 14.73 19.99
CA LEU A 57 5.02 14.29 20.58
C LEU A 57 6.24 15.03 20.01
N GLY A 58 6.07 15.90 19.02
CA GLY A 58 7.15 16.67 18.41
C GLY A 58 8.19 15.82 17.67
N MET A 59 7.86 14.57 17.32
CA MET A 59 8.77 13.66 16.62
C MET A 59 8.92 14.10 15.15
N GLY A 60 10.14 14.12 14.64
CA GLY A 60 10.35 14.35 13.21
C GLY A 60 9.81 13.20 12.37
N LEU A 61 9.49 13.47 11.09
CA LEU A 61 8.94 12.47 10.15
C LEU A 61 9.78 11.19 10.08
N ILE A 62 11.11 11.31 9.95
CA ILE A 62 12.01 10.17 9.85
C ILE A 62 12.00 9.33 11.14
N ALA A 63 12.01 9.97 12.31
CA ALA A 63 11.94 9.28 13.59
C ALA A 63 10.60 8.56 13.79
N SER A 64 9.53 9.03 13.17
CA SER A 64 8.18 8.44 13.23
C SER A 64 8.04 7.18 12.39
N ILE A 65 8.92 6.90 11.41
CA ILE A 65 8.80 5.75 10.49
C ILE A 65 8.71 4.42 11.26
N ILE A 66 9.64 4.18 12.19
CA ILE A 66 9.70 2.91 12.93
C ILE A 66 8.48 2.74 13.85
N PRO A 67 8.09 3.72 14.69
CA PRO A 67 6.88 3.62 15.49
C PRO A 67 5.61 3.40 14.65
N ILE A 68 5.43 4.11 13.54
CA ILE A 68 4.26 3.94 12.67
C ILE A 68 4.19 2.51 12.14
N PHE A 69 5.31 2.00 11.61
CA PHE A 69 5.39 0.63 11.12
C PHE A 69 5.04 -0.38 12.22
N LEU A 70 5.64 -0.27 13.40
CA LEU A 70 5.46 -1.23 14.49
C LEU A 70 4.04 -1.22 15.06
N ILE A 71 3.46 -0.03 15.29
CA ILE A 71 2.08 0.11 15.79
C ILE A 71 1.10 -0.55 14.82
N THR A 72 1.21 -0.22 13.54
CA THR A 72 0.28 -0.70 12.53
C THR A 72 0.51 -2.18 12.22
N ALA A 73 1.75 -2.64 12.20
CA ALA A 73 2.08 -4.05 12.07
C ALA A 73 1.52 -4.88 13.24
N ALA A 74 1.61 -4.38 14.48
CA ALA A 74 1.02 -5.02 15.65
C ALA A 74 -0.51 -5.09 15.55
N MET A 75 -1.17 -4.02 15.08
CA MET A 75 -2.61 -4.02 14.82
C MET A 75 -2.98 -5.03 13.74
N GLY A 76 -2.26 -5.05 12.62
CA GLY A 76 -2.47 -6.02 11.54
C GLY A 76 -2.29 -7.46 12.01
N PHE A 77 -1.24 -7.72 12.80
CA PHE A 77 -1.01 -9.03 13.42
C PHE A 77 -2.18 -9.46 14.31
N LEU A 78 -2.70 -8.57 15.15
CA LEU A 78 -3.81 -8.87 16.05
C LEU A 78 -5.10 -9.13 15.27
N ILE A 79 -5.42 -8.32 14.27
CA ILE A 79 -6.62 -8.47 13.44
C ILE A 79 -6.56 -9.80 12.67
N GLU A 80 -5.42 -10.15 12.11
CA GLU A 80 -5.26 -11.44 11.44
C GLU A 80 -5.47 -12.59 12.44
N ARG A 81 -4.79 -12.55 13.58
CA ARG A 81 -4.81 -13.63 14.57
C ARG A 81 -6.16 -13.84 15.23
N LEU A 82 -6.91 -12.76 15.47
CA LEU A 82 -8.18 -12.82 16.18
C LEU A 82 -9.37 -13.07 15.27
N ILE A 83 -9.32 -12.56 14.02
CA ILE A 83 -10.48 -12.54 13.13
C ILE A 83 -10.20 -13.27 11.82
N ILE A 84 -9.23 -12.80 11.01
CA ILE A 84 -9.08 -13.21 9.63
C ILE A 84 -8.68 -14.69 9.53
N ARG A 85 -7.84 -15.18 10.43
CA ARG A 85 -7.41 -16.58 10.42
C ARG A 85 -8.53 -17.60 10.48
N HIS A 86 -9.68 -17.25 11.07
CA HIS A 86 -10.84 -18.12 11.17
C HIS A 86 -11.71 -18.11 9.91
N LEU A 87 -11.41 -17.19 8.98
CA LEU A 87 -12.17 -16.96 7.76
C LEU A 87 -11.41 -17.39 6.50
N TYR A 88 -10.21 -17.97 6.63
CA TYR A 88 -9.48 -18.50 5.49
C TYR A 88 -10.31 -19.52 4.71
N ASN A 89 -10.23 -19.49 3.38
CA ASN A 89 -11.02 -20.28 2.42
C ASN A 89 -12.52 -19.92 2.33
N ARG A 90 -12.96 -18.82 2.97
CA ARG A 90 -14.32 -18.29 2.88
C ARG A 90 -14.28 -16.88 2.31
N LEU A 91 -14.25 -16.77 0.98
CA LEU A 91 -13.99 -15.50 0.28
C LEU A 91 -14.98 -14.41 0.68
N LEU A 92 -16.31 -14.69 0.64
CA LEU A 92 -17.34 -13.71 0.95
C LEU A 92 -17.32 -13.31 2.42
N ASP A 93 -17.16 -14.28 3.34
CA ASP A 93 -17.11 -14.00 4.78
C ASP A 93 -15.91 -13.11 5.11
N THR A 94 -14.79 -13.34 4.43
CA THR A 94 -13.56 -12.53 4.64
C THR A 94 -13.72 -11.11 4.12
N ILE A 95 -14.33 -10.93 2.95
CA ILE A 95 -14.59 -9.59 2.39
C ILE A 95 -15.52 -8.81 3.34
N LEU A 96 -16.62 -9.42 3.80
CA LEU A 96 -17.57 -8.77 4.70
C LEU A 96 -16.94 -8.45 6.06
N ALA A 97 -16.20 -9.39 6.65
CA ALA A 97 -15.53 -9.18 7.93
C ALA A 97 -14.47 -8.08 7.85
N THR A 98 -13.64 -8.07 6.79
CA THR A 98 -12.61 -7.03 6.62
C THR A 98 -13.23 -5.67 6.30
N TRP A 99 -14.33 -5.61 5.55
CA TRP A 99 -15.09 -4.37 5.38
C TRP A 99 -15.64 -3.85 6.71
N GLY A 100 -16.25 -4.73 7.52
CA GLY A 100 -16.71 -4.38 8.86
C GLY A 100 -15.59 -3.88 9.78
N ILE A 101 -14.41 -4.52 9.74
CA ILE A 101 -13.21 -4.05 10.45
C ILE A 101 -12.84 -2.64 9.97
N GLY A 102 -12.87 -2.38 8.66
CA GLY A 102 -12.60 -1.06 8.10
C GLY A 102 -13.52 0.00 8.68
N VAL A 103 -14.84 -0.25 8.70
CA VAL A 103 -15.83 0.65 9.29
C VAL A 103 -15.57 0.90 10.77
N ILE A 104 -15.22 -0.14 11.54
CA ILE A 104 -14.86 -0.01 12.96
C ILE A 104 -13.63 0.89 13.12
N LEU A 105 -12.58 0.69 12.33
CA LEU A 105 -11.36 1.49 12.40
C LEU A 105 -11.62 2.96 12.06
N GLN A 106 -12.42 3.24 11.02
CA GLN A 106 -12.85 4.60 10.68
C GLN A 106 -13.61 5.24 11.85
N GLN A 107 -14.56 4.51 12.43
CA GLN A 107 -15.36 5.02 13.53
C GLN A 107 -14.53 5.25 14.79
N LEU A 108 -13.56 4.39 15.08
CA LEU A 108 -12.62 4.59 16.20
C LEU A 108 -11.81 5.88 16.02
N ILE A 109 -11.34 6.18 14.81
CA ILE A 109 -10.64 7.44 14.51
C ILE A 109 -11.58 8.63 14.68
N ARG A 110 -12.82 8.57 14.18
CA ARG A 110 -13.81 9.66 14.35
C ARG A 110 -14.12 9.95 15.81
N LEU A 111 -14.22 8.90 16.64
CA LEU A 111 -14.50 9.04 18.07
C LEU A 111 -13.28 9.57 18.85
N SER A 112 -12.07 9.18 18.49
CA SER A 112 -10.85 9.51 19.24
C SER A 112 -10.20 10.85 18.82
N VAL A 113 -10.24 11.16 17.52
CA VAL A 113 -9.53 12.33 16.94
C VAL A 113 -10.50 13.37 16.38
N GLY A 114 -11.74 12.96 16.10
CA GLY A 114 -12.77 13.78 15.46
C GLY A 114 -12.87 13.55 13.95
N SER A 115 -13.91 14.13 13.35
CA SER A 115 -14.19 14.01 11.90
C SER A 115 -13.55 15.12 11.06
N GLU A 116 -12.92 16.09 11.71
CA GLU A 116 -12.28 17.21 11.02
C GLU A 116 -11.06 16.80 10.22
N LEU A 117 -10.83 17.48 9.10
CA LEU A 117 -9.61 17.30 8.32
C LEU A 117 -8.40 17.73 9.14
N LYS A 118 -7.39 16.88 9.17
CA LYS A 118 -6.09 17.19 9.77
C LYS A 118 -5.08 17.46 8.67
N TYR A 119 -4.15 18.33 8.96
CA TYR A 119 -3.08 18.73 8.06
C TYR A 119 -1.75 18.49 8.75
N LEU A 120 -0.77 18.09 7.98
CA LEU A 120 0.60 17.92 8.41
C LEU A 120 1.50 18.69 7.47
N GLU A 121 2.40 19.47 8.03
CA GLU A 121 3.35 20.25 7.22
C GLU A 121 4.53 19.36 6.78
N ILE A 122 5.05 19.67 5.60
CA ILE A 122 6.29 19.06 5.13
C ILE A 122 7.42 19.55 6.07
N PRO A 123 8.29 18.67 6.57
CA PRO A 123 9.41 19.08 7.40
C PRO A 123 10.26 20.14 6.72
N SER A 124 10.67 21.18 7.46
CA SER A 124 11.37 22.36 6.93
C SER A 124 12.62 21.98 6.10
N TYR A 125 13.35 20.97 6.52
CA TYR A 125 14.53 20.44 5.82
C TYR A 125 14.23 19.70 4.49
N MET A 126 12.94 19.45 4.18
CA MET A 126 12.46 18.84 2.92
C MET A 126 11.49 19.76 2.16
N ALA A 127 11.20 20.95 2.70
CA ALA A 127 10.29 21.91 2.09
C ALA A 127 10.91 22.64 0.89
N GLU A 128 12.22 22.63 0.79
CA GLU A 128 12.95 23.24 -0.34
C GLU A 128 12.70 22.49 -1.64
N SER A 129 12.81 23.21 -2.75
CA SER A 129 12.74 22.66 -4.09
C SER A 129 14.12 22.63 -4.72
N MET A 130 14.41 21.55 -5.44
CA MET A 130 15.61 21.42 -6.25
C MET A 130 15.25 21.49 -7.73
N SER A 131 16.14 22.05 -8.55
CA SER A 131 15.94 22.06 -10.00
C SER A 131 16.39 20.73 -10.61
N LEU A 132 15.44 19.95 -11.13
CA LEU A 132 15.68 18.73 -11.89
C LEU A 132 15.19 18.94 -13.33
N PHE A 133 16.06 18.78 -14.30
CA PHE A 133 15.73 18.97 -15.74
C PHE A 133 15.04 20.31 -16.04
N GLY A 134 15.39 21.39 -15.31
CA GLY A 134 14.76 22.71 -15.47
C GLY A 134 13.42 22.91 -14.75
N GLN A 135 12.92 21.89 -14.03
CA GLN A 135 11.69 21.95 -13.23
C GLN A 135 12.01 22.02 -11.74
N GLN A 136 11.22 22.80 -11.00
CA GLN A 136 11.30 22.88 -9.53
C GLN A 136 10.57 21.67 -8.92
N VAL A 137 11.34 20.74 -8.32
CA VAL A 137 10.82 19.52 -7.70
C VAL A 137 11.04 19.61 -6.20
N SER A 138 9.99 19.40 -5.42
CA SER A 138 10.09 19.33 -3.96
C SER A 138 11.01 18.17 -3.55
N ILE A 139 11.98 18.44 -2.67
CA ILE A 139 12.88 17.43 -2.09
C ILE A 139 12.06 16.32 -1.40
N TYR A 140 10.91 16.64 -0.82
CA TYR A 140 10.01 15.67 -0.20
C TYR A 140 9.50 14.61 -1.19
N ARG A 141 9.16 14.98 -2.43
CA ARG A 141 8.72 14.03 -3.45
C ARG A 141 9.83 13.08 -3.89
N VAL A 142 11.05 13.60 -4.02
CA VAL A 142 12.24 12.78 -4.30
C VAL A 142 12.51 11.80 -3.17
N PHE A 143 12.38 12.25 -1.92
CA PHE A 143 12.52 11.40 -0.75
C PHE A 143 11.51 10.25 -0.75
N ILE A 144 10.22 10.52 -1.01
CA ILE A 144 9.18 9.47 -1.08
C ILE A 144 9.52 8.46 -2.17
N PHE A 145 9.96 8.90 -3.34
CA PHE A 145 10.34 8.03 -4.44
C PHE A 145 11.50 7.09 -4.07
N LEU A 146 12.57 7.65 -3.52
CA LEU A 146 13.72 6.85 -3.07
C LEU A 146 13.34 5.89 -1.94
N PHE A 147 12.50 6.33 -1.02
CA PHE A 147 12.00 5.50 0.08
C PHE A 147 11.12 4.35 -0.44
N ALA A 148 10.24 4.61 -1.40
CA ALA A 148 9.41 3.57 -2.02
C ALA A 148 10.27 2.49 -2.70
N ILE A 149 11.33 2.90 -3.42
CA ILE A 149 12.29 1.97 -4.00
C ILE A 149 13.01 1.17 -2.90
N ALA A 150 13.45 1.82 -1.83
CA ALA A 150 14.12 1.16 -0.71
C ALA A 150 13.20 0.11 -0.04
N ILE A 151 11.93 0.44 0.21
CA ILE A 151 10.93 -0.49 0.74
C ILE A 151 10.67 -1.65 -0.23
N PHE A 152 10.59 -1.38 -1.53
CA PHE A 152 10.43 -2.44 -2.54
C PHE A 152 11.62 -3.41 -2.52
N ILE A 153 12.85 -2.89 -2.52
CA ILE A 153 14.06 -3.71 -2.45
C ILE A 153 14.10 -4.49 -1.14
N LEU A 154 13.79 -3.86 -0.01
CA LEU A 154 13.74 -4.51 1.30
C LEU A 154 12.72 -5.66 1.32
N ALA A 155 11.51 -5.43 0.82
CA ALA A 155 10.48 -6.45 0.72
C ALA A 155 10.91 -7.60 -0.20
N TRP A 156 11.53 -7.28 -1.34
CA TRP A 156 12.08 -8.28 -2.25
C TRP A 156 13.17 -9.12 -1.57
N LEU A 157 14.12 -8.48 -0.85
CA LEU A 157 15.17 -9.18 -0.10
C LEU A 157 14.57 -10.08 0.99
N ILE A 158 13.58 -9.58 1.76
CA ILE A 158 12.92 -10.37 2.81
C ILE A 158 12.25 -11.60 2.20
N ILE A 159 11.51 -11.45 1.10
CA ILE A 159 10.76 -12.54 0.48
C ILE A 159 11.66 -13.54 -0.23
N PHE A 160 12.74 -13.11 -0.90
CA PHE A 160 13.55 -14.00 -1.72
C PHE A 160 14.86 -14.46 -1.07
N LYS A 161 15.39 -13.73 -0.09
CA LYS A 161 16.71 -14.01 0.49
C LYS A 161 16.69 -14.45 1.95
N THR A 162 15.54 -14.39 2.67
CA THR A 162 15.48 -14.74 4.09
C THR A 162 14.81 -16.09 4.35
N LYS A 163 15.05 -16.65 5.55
CA LYS A 163 14.36 -17.86 6.05
C LYS A 163 12.85 -17.65 6.19
N PHE A 164 12.42 -16.41 6.53
CA PHE A 164 11.00 -16.06 6.56
C PHE A 164 10.37 -16.16 5.18
N GLY A 165 10.99 -15.54 4.18
CA GLY A 165 10.49 -15.60 2.80
C GLY A 165 10.49 -17.01 2.21
N MET A 166 11.43 -17.88 2.61
CA MET A 166 11.40 -19.28 2.23
C MET A 166 10.17 -20.01 2.79
N LYS A 167 9.86 -19.82 4.09
CA LYS A 167 8.65 -20.36 4.73
C LYS A 167 7.37 -19.81 4.09
N LEU A 168 7.36 -18.50 3.81
CA LEU A 168 6.26 -17.83 3.14
C LEU A 168 5.95 -18.48 1.79
N ARG A 169 6.94 -18.64 0.92
CA ARG A 169 6.76 -19.28 -0.40
C ARG A 169 6.35 -20.76 -0.29
N ALA A 170 6.87 -21.49 0.69
CA ALA A 170 6.47 -22.88 0.93
C ALA A 170 4.98 -22.97 1.31
N VAL A 171 4.51 -22.11 2.21
CA VAL A 171 3.10 -22.06 2.63
C VAL A 171 2.19 -21.61 1.49
N THR A 172 2.62 -20.65 0.66
CA THR A 172 1.87 -20.19 -0.52
C THR A 172 1.71 -21.29 -1.57
N GLN A 173 2.75 -22.14 -1.77
CA GLN A 173 2.68 -23.23 -2.73
C GLN A 173 1.77 -24.38 -2.25
N ASN A 174 1.97 -24.84 -1.01
CA ASN A 174 1.15 -25.88 -0.42
C ASN A 174 1.22 -25.80 1.11
N LYS A 175 0.14 -25.28 1.71
CA LYS A 175 0.02 -25.08 3.15
C LYS A 175 0.16 -26.38 3.95
N ASP A 176 -0.49 -27.45 3.48
CA ASP A 176 -0.54 -28.72 4.20
C ASP A 176 0.82 -29.41 4.18
N MET A 177 1.45 -29.44 3.00
CA MET A 177 2.79 -29.98 2.85
C MET A 177 3.81 -29.19 3.69
N ALA A 178 3.76 -27.85 3.66
CA ALA A 178 4.63 -27.01 4.48
C ALA A 178 4.45 -27.30 5.99
N SER A 179 3.21 -27.56 6.42
CA SER A 179 2.91 -27.92 7.81
C SER A 179 3.47 -29.29 8.18
N CYS A 180 3.47 -30.28 7.28
CA CYS A 180 4.13 -31.58 7.49
C CYS A 180 5.64 -31.45 7.72
N PHE A 181 6.29 -30.43 7.11
CA PHE A 181 7.70 -30.11 7.35
C PHE A 181 7.92 -29.18 8.56
N GLY A 182 6.93 -29.03 9.45
CA GLY A 182 7.05 -28.28 10.69
C GLY A 182 6.95 -26.75 10.53
N VAL A 183 6.49 -26.25 9.36
CA VAL A 183 6.26 -24.81 9.19
C VAL A 183 4.93 -24.45 9.82
N ASN A 184 4.96 -23.53 10.81
CA ASN A 184 3.73 -22.98 11.37
C ASN A 184 3.10 -21.97 10.41
N SER A 185 2.15 -22.44 9.58
CA SER A 185 1.47 -21.64 8.56
C SER A 185 0.73 -20.44 9.17
N GLY A 186 0.12 -20.61 10.36
CA GLY A 186 -0.57 -19.50 11.03
C GLY A 186 0.38 -18.37 11.44
N ALA A 187 1.57 -18.70 11.95
CA ALA A 187 2.57 -17.68 12.30
C ALA A 187 3.11 -16.96 11.05
N VAL A 188 3.26 -17.69 9.93
CA VAL A 188 3.67 -17.10 8.65
C VAL A 188 2.61 -16.11 8.15
N TYR A 189 1.33 -16.47 8.18
CA TYR A 189 0.24 -15.59 7.76
C TYR A 189 0.15 -14.34 8.64
N SER A 190 0.18 -14.48 9.96
CA SER A 190 0.13 -13.32 10.87
C SER A 190 1.32 -12.37 10.67
N ALA A 191 2.53 -12.92 10.49
CA ALA A 191 3.71 -12.10 10.24
C ALA A 191 3.66 -11.40 8.86
N THR A 192 3.12 -12.07 7.83
CA THR A 192 2.93 -11.50 6.50
C THR A 192 1.91 -10.37 6.54
N PHE A 193 0.81 -10.57 7.25
CA PHE A 193 -0.23 -9.57 7.43
C PHE A 193 0.31 -8.33 8.16
N ALA A 194 1.06 -8.54 9.26
CA ALA A 194 1.73 -7.48 9.98
C ALA A 194 2.70 -6.68 9.09
N PHE A 195 3.51 -7.36 8.31
CA PHE A 195 4.47 -6.72 7.42
C PHE A 195 3.77 -5.89 6.32
N GLY A 196 2.74 -6.45 5.67
CA GLY A 196 2.00 -5.74 4.62
C GLY A 196 1.23 -4.52 5.13
N THR A 197 0.58 -4.63 6.31
CA THR A 197 -0.13 -3.50 6.94
C THR A 197 0.83 -2.41 7.41
N GLY A 198 2.00 -2.79 7.92
CA GLY A 198 3.06 -1.84 8.27
C GLY A 198 3.55 -1.03 7.08
N ILE A 199 3.76 -1.66 5.90
CA ILE A 199 4.15 -0.95 4.67
C ILE A 199 3.04 0.01 4.22
N ALA A 200 1.77 -0.42 4.25
CA ALA A 200 0.64 0.44 3.90
C ALA A 200 0.55 1.68 4.81
N ALA A 201 0.82 1.52 6.10
CA ALA A 201 0.84 2.63 7.04
C ALA A 201 1.96 3.63 6.76
N LEU A 202 3.14 3.16 6.35
CA LEU A 202 4.22 4.06 5.92
C LEU A 202 3.81 4.89 4.70
N ALA A 203 3.11 4.29 3.73
CA ALA A 203 2.57 5.05 2.62
C ALA A 203 1.59 6.15 3.09
N GLY A 204 0.73 5.83 4.05
CA GLY A 204 -0.18 6.80 4.68
C GLY A 204 0.56 7.95 5.37
N ALA A 205 1.63 7.64 6.09
CA ALA A 205 2.47 8.65 6.74
C ALA A 205 3.11 9.63 5.74
N PHE A 206 3.50 9.14 4.56
CA PHE A 206 4.07 9.98 3.50
C PHE A 206 3.02 10.72 2.66
N VAL A 207 1.80 10.24 2.62
CA VAL A 207 0.68 10.95 2.00
C VAL A 207 0.23 12.13 2.87
N ALA A 208 0.30 12.00 4.19
CA ALA A 208 -0.22 12.96 5.16
C ALA A 208 0.23 14.43 4.95
N PRO A 209 1.51 14.72 4.60
CA PRO A 209 1.93 16.09 4.27
C PRO A 209 1.54 16.57 2.86
N LEU A 210 1.11 15.66 1.97
CA LEU A 210 0.73 15.99 0.59
C LEU A 210 -0.77 16.23 0.41
N LYS A 211 -1.58 15.63 1.27
CA LYS A 211 -3.05 15.69 1.22
C LYS A 211 -3.62 15.81 2.62
N SER A 212 -4.82 16.38 2.73
CA SER A 212 -5.56 16.37 3.99
C SER A 212 -5.83 14.96 4.48
N ILE A 213 -5.67 14.76 5.79
CA ILE A 213 -5.96 13.49 6.46
C ILE A 213 -7.44 13.50 6.86
N SER A 214 -8.18 12.53 6.40
CA SER A 214 -9.59 12.33 6.75
C SER A 214 -9.87 10.88 7.18
N PRO A 215 -10.90 10.63 7.99
CA PRO A 215 -11.26 9.26 8.37
C PRO A 215 -11.64 8.35 7.19
N ASP A 216 -12.05 8.95 6.07
CA ASP A 216 -12.50 8.21 4.88
C ASP A 216 -11.40 8.01 3.83
N MET A 217 -10.19 8.54 4.07
CA MET A 217 -9.11 8.50 3.07
C MET A 217 -8.71 7.08 2.66
N GLY A 218 -8.82 6.11 3.59
CA GLY A 218 -8.47 4.71 3.35
C GLY A 218 -9.23 4.07 2.21
N THR A 219 -10.53 4.36 2.11
CA THR A 219 -11.42 3.81 1.07
C THR A 219 -10.96 4.18 -0.35
N ASN A 220 -10.40 5.37 -0.55
CA ASN A 220 -9.89 5.79 -1.85
C ASN A 220 -8.63 5.03 -2.25
N TYR A 221 -7.77 4.71 -1.28
CA TYR A 221 -6.50 4.03 -1.55
C TYR A 221 -6.64 2.53 -1.74
N ILE A 222 -7.65 1.89 -1.13
CA ILE A 222 -7.86 0.45 -1.33
C ILE A 222 -8.25 0.14 -2.78
N ILE A 223 -9.08 0.98 -3.41
CA ILE A 223 -9.48 0.82 -4.81
C ILE A 223 -8.26 0.92 -5.72
N ASP A 224 -7.45 1.96 -5.54
CA ASP A 224 -6.23 2.20 -6.31
C ASP A 224 -5.23 1.03 -6.13
N ALA A 225 -5.05 0.54 -4.89
CA ALA A 225 -4.16 -0.58 -4.61
C ALA A 225 -4.62 -1.90 -5.25
N PHE A 226 -5.93 -2.17 -5.24
CA PHE A 226 -6.49 -3.33 -5.92
C PHE A 226 -6.27 -3.27 -7.43
N MET A 227 -6.49 -2.11 -8.06
CA MET A 227 -6.21 -1.93 -9.48
C MET A 227 -4.76 -2.28 -9.81
N VAL A 228 -3.82 -1.78 -9.00
CA VAL A 228 -2.38 -2.05 -9.18
C VAL A 228 -2.07 -3.53 -9.05
N VAL A 229 -2.55 -4.19 -7.99
CA VAL A 229 -2.24 -5.61 -7.71
C VAL A 229 -2.84 -6.52 -8.77
N VAL A 230 -4.09 -6.28 -9.17
CA VAL A 230 -4.77 -7.14 -10.16
C VAL A 230 -4.19 -6.92 -11.55
N LEU A 231 -3.89 -5.66 -11.93
CA LEU A 231 -3.25 -5.36 -13.21
C LEU A 231 -1.83 -5.94 -13.29
N GLY A 232 -1.07 -5.87 -12.20
CA GLY A 232 0.29 -6.41 -12.13
C GLY A 232 0.37 -7.92 -12.13
N GLY A 233 -0.70 -8.58 -11.66
CA GLY A 233 -0.75 -10.00 -11.37
C GLY A 233 -0.42 -10.27 -9.90
N VAL A 234 -1.36 -10.91 -9.22
CA VAL A 234 -1.45 -11.03 -7.74
C VAL A 234 -0.19 -11.58 -7.06
N GLU A 235 0.52 -12.49 -7.72
CA GLU A 235 1.72 -13.15 -7.16
C GLU A 235 3.04 -12.51 -7.61
N SER A 236 2.97 -11.41 -8.37
CA SER A 236 4.14 -10.79 -8.99
C SER A 236 4.49 -9.44 -8.36
N LEU A 237 5.52 -9.41 -7.49
CA LEU A 237 6.03 -8.14 -6.94
C LEU A 237 6.54 -7.18 -8.03
N ILE A 238 7.20 -7.72 -9.06
CA ILE A 238 7.66 -6.94 -10.21
C ILE A 238 6.45 -6.41 -10.99
N GLY A 239 5.41 -7.26 -11.13
CA GLY A 239 4.15 -6.84 -11.73
C GLY A 239 3.49 -5.70 -10.95
N THR A 240 3.47 -5.79 -9.62
CA THR A 240 2.96 -4.71 -8.75
C THR A 240 3.75 -3.41 -8.97
N ALA A 241 5.07 -3.47 -9.07
CA ALA A 241 5.89 -2.29 -9.32
C ALA A 241 5.64 -1.69 -10.71
N ALA A 242 5.56 -2.53 -11.75
CA ALA A 242 5.31 -2.07 -13.12
C ALA A 242 3.90 -1.48 -13.26
N SER A 243 2.88 -2.10 -12.67
CA SER A 243 1.49 -1.60 -12.73
C SER A 243 1.28 -0.35 -11.88
N SER A 244 1.97 -0.20 -10.74
CA SER A 244 1.93 1.05 -9.99
C SER A 244 2.50 2.21 -10.81
N PHE A 245 3.56 1.97 -11.57
CA PHE A 245 4.12 2.95 -12.50
C PHE A 245 3.14 3.28 -13.63
N ILE A 246 2.58 2.27 -14.29
CA ILE A 246 1.60 2.47 -15.38
C ILE A 246 0.38 3.26 -14.88
N ILE A 247 -0.20 2.85 -13.75
CA ILE A 247 -1.40 3.52 -13.19
C ILE A 247 -1.04 4.92 -12.70
N GLY A 248 0.08 5.11 -12.01
CA GLY A 248 0.51 6.40 -11.49
C GLY A 248 0.76 7.42 -12.60
N GLU A 249 1.51 7.05 -13.63
CA GLU A 249 1.78 7.92 -14.77
C GLU A 249 0.52 8.21 -15.59
N THR A 250 -0.30 7.19 -15.85
CA THR A 250 -1.56 7.37 -16.59
C THR A 250 -2.52 8.28 -15.83
N SER A 251 -2.65 8.09 -14.50
CA SER A 251 -3.49 8.94 -13.64
C SER A 251 -3.01 10.40 -13.66
N SER A 252 -1.71 10.61 -13.51
CA SER A 252 -1.10 11.94 -13.55
C SER A 252 -1.36 12.62 -14.89
N PHE A 253 -1.11 11.90 -15.99
CA PHE A 253 -1.29 12.44 -17.33
C PHE A 253 -2.76 12.79 -17.62
N ILE A 254 -3.71 11.94 -17.28
CA ILE A 254 -5.14 12.22 -17.48
C ILE A 254 -5.60 13.38 -16.58
N ALA A 255 -5.15 13.42 -15.31
CA ALA A 255 -5.50 14.49 -14.38
C ALA A 255 -5.06 15.87 -14.87
N SER A 256 -3.99 15.96 -15.65
CA SER A 256 -3.52 17.25 -16.22
C SER A 256 -4.45 17.85 -17.26
N PHE A 257 -5.28 17.02 -17.90
CA PHE A 257 -6.29 17.48 -18.90
C PHE A 257 -7.71 17.56 -18.32
N SER A 258 -7.91 17.05 -17.09
CA SER A 258 -9.23 16.99 -16.48
C SER A 258 -9.14 17.28 -14.97
N ASN A 259 -9.67 16.37 -14.17
CA ASN A 259 -9.56 16.42 -12.71
C ASN A 259 -9.24 15.02 -12.17
N ASP A 260 -8.81 14.95 -10.90
CA ASP A 260 -8.41 13.69 -10.24
C ASP A 260 -9.52 12.63 -10.29
N THR A 261 -10.78 13.03 -10.18
CA THR A 261 -11.93 12.09 -10.15
C THR A 261 -12.14 11.43 -11.53
N LEU A 262 -12.10 12.23 -12.60
CA LEU A 262 -12.20 11.69 -13.97
C LEU A 262 -10.99 10.85 -14.33
N ALA A 263 -9.78 11.26 -13.90
CA ALA A 263 -8.58 10.48 -14.11
C ALA A 263 -8.71 9.08 -13.47
N LYS A 264 -9.14 8.99 -12.22
CA LYS A 264 -9.39 7.71 -11.54
C LYS A 264 -10.43 6.86 -12.25
N ALA A 265 -11.56 7.44 -12.68
CA ALA A 265 -12.61 6.73 -13.39
C ALA A 265 -12.10 6.15 -14.72
N LEU A 266 -11.36 6.94 -15.50
CA LEU A 266 -10.79 6.49 -16.78
C LEU A 266 -9.73 5.42 -16.60
N VAL A 267 -8.84 5.55 -15.59
CA VAL A 267 -7.84 4.54 -15.27
C VAL A 267 -8.49 3.23 -14.85
N LEU A 268 -9.58 3.29 -14.06
CA LEU A 268 -10.37 2.10 -13.70
C LEU A 268 -10.93 1.40 -14.95
N VAL A 269 -11.55 2.16 -15.88
CA VAL A 269 -12.06 1.62 -17.13
C VAL A 269 -10.95 0.98 -17.97
N ILE A 270 -9.82 1.66 -18.13
CA ILE A 270 -8.65 1.14 -18.85
C ILE A 270 -8.17 -0.17 -18.21
N THR A 271 -8.07 -0.19 -16.88
CA THR A 271 -7.64 -1.39 -16.12
C THR A 271 -8.59 -2.56 -16.36
N ILE A 272 -9.92 -2.33 -16.32
CA ILE A 272 -10.93 -3.36 -16.60
C ILE A 272 -10.81 -3.88 -18.05
N LEU A 273 -10.60 -3.00 -19.00
CA LEU A 273 -10.42 -3.39 -20.41
C LEU A 273 -9.16 -4.25 -20.62
N ILE A 274 -8.06 -3.88 -19.96
CA ILE A 274 -6.82 -4.69 -20.01
C ILE A 274 -7.06 -6.07 -19.37
N LEU A 275 -7.74 -6.14 -18.24
CA LEU A 275 -8.06 -7.39 -17.56
C LEU A 275 -9.04 -8.27 -18.32
N ARG A 276 -9.92 -7.69 -19.13
CA ARG A 276 -10.77 -8.46 -20.05
C ARG A 276 -9.94 -9.20 -21.11
N ILE A 277 -8.82 -8.61 -21.54
CA ILE A 277 -7.90 -9.22 -22.52
C ILE A 277 -6.92 -10.18 -21.84
N LYS A 278 -6.42 -9.80 -20.65
CA LYS A 278 -5.46 -10.58 -19.85
C LYS A 278 -5.96 -10.75 -18.40
N PRO A 279 -6.87 -11.69 -18.13
CA PRO A 279 -7.48 -11.86 -16.81
C PRO A 279 -6.48 -12.21 -15.70
N GLN A 280 -5.32 -12.73 -16.04
CA GLN A 280 -4.27 -13.08 -15.08
C GLN A 280 -3.35 -11.90 -14.70
N GLY A 281 -3.57 -10.71 -15.28
CA GLY A 281 -2.68 -9.56 -15.15
C GLY A 281 -1.56 -9.53 -16.19
N LEU A 282 -0.76 -8.44 -16.17
CA LEU A 282 0.26 -8.21 -17.19
C LEU A 282 1.53 -9.08 -16.98
N PHE A 283 1.87 -9.42 -15.73
CA PHE A 283 3.16 -10.03 -15.36
C PHE A 283 2.98 -11.35 -14.59
N THR A 284 2.09 -12.22 -15.04
CA THR A 284 1.90 -13.53 -14.41
C THR A 284 3.10 -14.45 -14.65
N ARG A 285 3.58 -15.09 -13.58
CA ARG A 285 4.48 -16.25 -13.72
C ARG A 285 3.64 -17.45 -14.19
N LYS A 286 3.98 -18.02 -15.35
CA LYS A 286 3.51 -19.37 -15.70
C LYS A 286 4.11 -20.35 -14.69
N ILE A 287 3.32 -20.83 -13.75
CA ILE A 287 3.68 -22.00 -12.98
C ILE A 287 3.68 -23.15 -13.99
N ARG A 288 4.84 -23.76 -14.20
CA ARG A 288 4.91 -25.02 -14.95
C ARG A 288 4.16 -26.07 -14.13
N SER A 289 2.99 -26.44 -14.62
CA SER A 289 2.26 -27.64 -14.19
C SER A 289 3.09 -28.88 -14.49
#